data_08a344184bde3e50eaf2c00c49b811c0
#
_entry.id   08a344184bde3e50eaf2c00c49b811c0
#
_cell.length_a   1.000
_cell.length_b   1.000
_cell.length_c   1.000
_cell.angle_alpha   90.00
_cell.angle_beta   90.00
_cell.angle_gamma   90.00
#
_symmetry.space_group_name_H-M   'P 1'
#
loop_
_entity.id
_entity.type
_entity.pdbx_description
1 polymer ?
#
loop_
_entity_poly.entity_id
_entity_poly.type
_entity_poly.pdbx_seq_one_letter_code
_entity_poly.pdbx_strand_id
1 'polypeptide(L)'
;MKIGLVLEGGANRGVFTSGVLDYFMEQDLGKAFRYVIGTSAGAGNAMNFISGQHGRSRDTTITKDKRYAYFGLKNIIRTGHLFDMENIYWRVPTEYNLFDFDAYFRNPIEREYTATNCLT
;
A
#
# COMPACT_ATOMS: atom_id res chain seq x y z
N MET A 1 18.56 18.65 7.21
CA MET A 1 17.15 18.88 6.83
C MET A 1 16.39 17.57 6.98
N LYS A 2 15.21 17.58 7.57
CA LYS A 2 14.33 16.40 7.64
C LYS A 2 13.27 16.55 6.54
N ILE A 3 13.17 15.55 5.67
CA ILE A 3 12.20 15.53 4.57
C ILE A 3 11.10 14.53 4.92
N GLY A 4 9.85 14.99 4.85
CA GLY A 4 8.67 14.16 5.01
C GLY A 4 8.00 13.87 3.67
N LEU A 5 7.37 12.71 3.55
CA LEU A 5 6.59 12.28 2.41
C LEU A 5 5.14 12.09 2.84
N VAL A 6 4.21 12.76 2.17
CA VAL A 6 2.77 12.66 2.44
C VAL A 6 2.09 12.02 1.23
N LEU A 7 1.41 10.90 1.46
CA LEU A 7 0.78 10.07 0.42
C LEU A 7 -0.73 10.10 0.60
N GLU A 8 -1.42 10.74 -0.34
CA GLU A 8 -2.87 10.83 -0.32
C GLU A 8 -3.57 9.49 -0.60
N GLY A 9 -4.80 9.39 -0.15
CA GLY A 9 -5.72 8.34 -0.58
C GLY A 9 -6.24 8.56 -2.01
N GLY A 10 -6.95 7.59 -2.56
CA GLY A 10 -7.55 7.76 -3.88
C GLY A 10 -7.77 6.45 -4.63
N ALA A 11 -7.84 5.34 -3.93
CA ALA A 11 -8.05 4.01 -4.52
C ALA A 11 -7.10 3.77 -5.71
N ASN A 12 -7.63 3.43 -6.90
CA ASN A 12 -6.82 3.11 -8.08
C ASN A 12 -5.97 4.29 -8.60
N ARG A 13 -6.28 5.54 -8.23
CA ARG A 13 -5.41 6.67 -8.57
C ARG A 13 -4.03 6.59 -7.89
N GLY A 14 -3.95 5.88 -6.77
CA GLY A 14 -2.70 5.60 -6.08
C GLY A 14 -1.63 4.87 -6.92
N VAL A 15 -2.01 4.32 -8.07
CA VAL A 15 -1.06 3.74 -9.04
C VAL A 15 -0.09 4.78 -9.59
N PHE A 16 -0.53 6.01 -9.84
CA PHE A 16 0.38 7.09 -10.24
C PHE A 16 1.43 7.32 -9.14
N THR A 17 0.97 7.45 -7.90
CA THR A 17 1.86 7.58 -6.74
C THR A 17 2.84 6.42 -6.63
N SER A 18 2.39 5.18 -6.88
CA SER A 18 3.29 4.01 -6.85
C SER A 18 4.42 4.12 -7.85
N GLY A 19 4.15 4.60 -9.08
CA GLY A 19 5.19 4.81 -10.09
C GLY A 19 6.23 5.85 -9.67
N VAL A 20 5.80 6.93 -9.00
CA VAL A 20 6.72 7.93 -8.44
C VAL A 20 7.59 7.32 -7.34
N LEU A 21 7.02 6.52 -6.46
CA LEU A 21 7.75 5.86 -5.37
C LEU A 21 8.71 4.79 -5.90
N ASP A 22 8.33 4.04 -6.93
CA ASP A 22 9.19 3.09 -7.61
C ASP A 22 10.42 3.82 -8.20
N TYR A 23 10.21 4.96 -8.85
CA TYR A 23 11.30 5.80 -9.34
C TYR A 23 12.21 6.30 -8.20
N PHE A 24 11.65 6.70 -7.05
CA PHE A 24 12.46 7.09 -5.90
C PHE A 24 13.31 5.93 -5.37
N MET A 25 12.79 4.71 -5.38
CA MET A 25 13.56 3.52 -5.03
C MET A 25 14.69 3.24 -6.03
N GLU A 26 14.42 3.35 -7.33
CA GLU A 26 15.42 3.17 -8.38
C GLU A 26 16.58 4.19 -8.29
N GLN A 27 16.28 5.41 -7.87
CA GLN A 27 17.28 6.48 -7.70
C GLN A 27 17.90 6.52 -6.29
N ASP A 28 17.61 5.52 -5.43
CA ASP A 28 18.05 5.46 -4.02
C ASP A 28 17.68 6.72 -3.20
N LEU A 29 16.61 7.40 -3.60
CA LEU A 29 16.13 8.61 -2.92
C LEU A 29 15.36 8.30 -1.63
N GLY A 30 15.00 7.05 -1.39
CA GLY A 30 14.30 6.62 -0.18
C GLY A 30 15.00 7.05 1.11
N LYS A 31 16.33 7.08 1.10
CA LYS A 31 17.17 7.49 2.24
C LYS A 31 17.04 8.97 2.62
N ALA A 32 16.52 9.81 1.72
CA ALA A 32 16.31 11.24 2.00
C ALA A 32 15.12 11.47 2.94
N PHE A 33 14.15 10.56 2.94
CA PHE A 33 12.94 10.70 3.73
C PHE A 33 13.17 10.22 5.17
N ARG A 34 12.70 11.02 6.12
CA ARG A 34 12.75 10.69 7.56
C ARG A 34 11.38 10.35 8.12
N TYR A 35 10.33 10.76 7.43
CA TYR A 35 8.96 10.63 7.88
C TYR A 35 8.03 10.38 6.69
N VAL A 36 7.11 9.44 6.84
CA VAL A 36 6.10 9.10 5.82
C VAL A 36 4.72 9.04 6.45
N ILE A 37 3.78 9.79 5.89
CA ILE A 37 2.35 9.70 6.24
C ILE A 37 1.59 9.11 5.05
N GLY A 38 0.73 8.14 5.30
CA GLY A 38 -0.12 7.55 4.28
C GLY A 38 -1.59 7.44 4.69
N THR A 39 -2.49 7.75 3.76
CA THR A 39 -3.94 7.63 3.93
C THR A 39 -4.51 6.67 2.90
N SER A 40 -5.33 5.67 3.31
CA SER A 40 -6.03 4.74 2.40
C SER A 40 -5.04 4.05 1.43
N ALA A 41 -5.22 4.19 0.10
CA ALA A 41 -4.27 3.69 -0.90
C ALA A 41 -2.84 4.23 -0.69
N GLY A 42 -2.71 5.46 -0.20
CA GLY A 42 -1.43 6.05 0.18
C GLY A 42 -0.75 5.32 1.34
N ALA A 43 -1.51 4.74 2.28
CA ALA A 43 -0.96 3.89 3.33
C ALA A 43 -0.32 2.62 2.75
N GLY A 44 -1.02 1.94 1.83
CA GLY A 44 -0.47 0.77 1.13
C GLY A 44 0.80 1.10 0.33
N ASN A 45 0.79 2.23 -0.38
CA ASN A 45 1.97 2.73 -1.11
C ASN A 45 3.14 3.04 -0.16
N ALA A 46 2.87 3.67 0.99
CA ALA A 46 3.87 3.93 2.02
C ALA A 46 4.51 2.65 2.54
N MET A 47 3.69 1.64 2.86
CA MET A 47 4.19 0.34 3.34
C MET A 47 5.12 -0.32 2.32
N ASN A 48 4.74 -0.37 1.05
CA ASN A 48 5.55 -0.96 -0.02
C ASN A 48 6.85 -0.18 -0.27
N PHE A 49 6.79 1.15 -0.20
CA PHE A 49 7.97 2.01 -0.30
C PHE A 49 8.95 1.79 0.86
N ILE A 50 8.45 1.76 2.10
CA ILE A 50 9.27 1.56 3.30
C ILE A 50 9.90 0.16 3.33
N SER A 51 9.19 -0.88 2.86
CA SER A 51 9.73 -2.23 2.74
C SER A 51 10.67 -2.42 1.55
N GLY A 52 10.81 -1.41 0.67
CA GLY A 52 11.66 -1.48 -0.50
C GLY A 52 11.14 -2.40 -1.61
N GLN A 53 9.85 -2.73 -1.60
CA GLN A 53 9.25 -3.66 -2.56
C GLN A 53 8.80 -2.93 -3.84
N HIS A 54 9.77 -2.68 -4.71
CA HIS A 54 9.58 -2.07 -6.02
C HIS A 54 8.52 -2.81 -6.86
N GLY A 55 7.63 -2.06 -7.50
CA GLY A 55 6.56 -2.58 -8.36
C GLY A 55 5.39 -3.22 -7.64
N ARG A 56 5.50 -3.55 -6.36
CA ARG A 56 4.47 -4.29 -5.63
C ARG A 56 3.12 -3.58 -5.59
N SER A 57 3.10 -2.27 -5.37
CA SER A 57 1.86 -1.47 -5.38
C SER A 57 1.15 -1.52 -6.72
N ARG A 58 1.89 -1.42 -7.82
CA ARG A 58 1.36 -1.56 -9.17
C ARG A 58 0.79 -2.96 -9.38
N ASP A 59 1.56 -3.99 -9.06
CA ASP A 59 1.21 -5.38 -9.33
C ASP A 59 -0.01 -5.85 -8.54
N THR A 60 -0.23 -5.30 -7.34
CA THR A 60 -1.42 -5.59 -6.53
C THR A 60 -2.64 -4.74 -6.91
N THR A 61 -2.46 -3.61 -7.58
CA THR A 61 -3.55 -2.69 -7.93
C THR A 61 -4.01 -2.84 -9.39
N ILE A 62 -3.07 -2.97 -10.34
CA ILE A 62 -3.36 -3.12 -11.78
C ILE A 62 -2.98 -4.53 -12.22
N THR A 63 -3.73 -5.51 -11.82
CA THR A 63 -3.45 -6.87 -12.22
C THR A 63 -4.62 -7.49 -12.97
N LYS A 64 -4.30 -8.38 -13.92
CA LYS A 64 -5.27 -9.26 -14.56
C LYS A 64 -5.48 -10.56 -13.79
N ASP A 65 -4.67 -10.81 -12.77
CA ASP A 65 -4.77 -11.99 -11.93
C ASP A 65 -5.98 -11.89 -11.00
N LYS A 66 -6.93 -12.79 -11.18
CA LYS A 66 -8.18 -12.81 -10.42
C LYS A 66 -7.99 -13.02 -8.91
N ARG A 67 -6.84 -13.54 -8.48
CA ARG A 67 -6.51 -13.70 -7.06
C ARG A 67 -6.44 -12.36 -6.34
N TYR A 68 -6.08 -11.29 -7.05
CA TYR A 68 -6.03 -9.93 -6.51
C TYR A 68 -7.37 -9.18 -6.65
N ALA A 69 -8.41 -9.81 -7.17
CA ALA A 69 -9.72 -9.18 -7.35
C ALA A 69 -10.37 -8.94 -5.97
N TYR A 70 -10.22 -7.74 -5.47
CA TYR A 70 -10.74 -7.32 -4.16
C TYR A 70 -12.02 -6.47 -4.27
N PHE A 71 -12.47 -6.16 -5.47
CA PHE A 71 -13.60 -5.28 -5.74
C PHE A 71 -14.54 -5.91 -6.77
N GLY A 72 -15.84 -5.89 -6.55
CA GLY A 72 -16.82 -6.32 -7.53
C GLY A 72 -18.17 -6.75 -6.95
N LEU A 73 -19.19 -6.73 -7.79
CA LEU A 73 -20.56 -7.11 -7.42
C LEU A 73 -20.67 -8.55 -6.90
N LYS A 74 -19.79 -9.46 -7.36
CA LYS A 74 -19.74 -10.84 -6.87
C LYS A 74 -19.41 -10.92 -5.38
N ASN A 75 -18.64 -9.96 -4.86
CA ASN A 75 -18.30 -9.91 -3.45
C ASN A 75 -19.52 -9.57 -2.60
N ILE A 76 -20.43 -8.71 -3.10
CA ILE A 76 -21.69 -8.40 -2.40
C ILE A 76 -22.51 -9.67 -2.16
N ILE A 77 -22.63 -10.53 -3.18
CA ILE A 77 -23.38 -11.79 -3.07
C ILE A 77 -22.71 -12.75 -2.09
N ARG A 78 -21.36 -12.78 -2.06
CA ARG A 78 -20.60 -13.72 -1.24
C ARG A 78 -20.43 -13.26 0.22
N THR A 79 -20.18 -11.97 0.43
CA THR A 79 -19.74 -11.43 1.74
C THR A 79 -20.66 -10.32 2.27
N GLY A 80 -21.61 -9.83 1.47
CA GLY A 80 -22.41 -8.64 1.79
C GLY A 80 -21.68 -7.33 1.57
N HIS A 81 -20.42 -7.35 1.14
CA HIS A 81 -19.56 -6.18 0.97
C HIS A 81 -19.02 -6.08 -0.45
N LEU A 82 -18.87 -4.84 -0.95
CA LEU A 82 -18.32 -4.58 -2.28
C LEU A 82 -16.81 -4.89 -2.34
N PHE A 83 -16.09 -4.66 -1.24
CA PHE A 83 -14.67 -4.93 -1.08
C PHE A 83 -14.43 -6.23 -0.31
N ASP A 84 -13.53 -7.05 -0.79
CA ASP A 84 -13.02 -8.23 -0.09
C ASP A 84 -11.85 -7.83 0.82
N MET A 85 -12.17 -7.41 2.04
CA MET A 85 -11.18 -6.91 3.01
C MET A 85 -10.20 -8.02 3.46
N GLU A 86 -10.68 -9.26 3.56
CA GLU A 86 -9.81 -10.40 3.88
C GLU A 86 -8.77 -10.61 2.78
N ASN A 87 -9.17 -10.50 1.52
CA ASN A 87 -8.25 -10.62 0.40
C ASN A 87 -7.20 -9.51 0.41
N ILE A 88 -7.63 -8.25 0.61
CA ILE A 88 -6.75 -7.07 0.62
C ILE A 88 -5.70 -7.16 1.73
N TYR A 89 -6.15 -7.40 2.97
CA TYR A 89 -5.31 -7.24 4.16
C TYR A 89 -4.66 -8.52 4.64
N TRP A 90 -5.12 -9.66 4.16
CA TRP A 90 -4.58 -10.95 4.59
C TRP A 90 -4.03 -11.76 3.43
N ARG A 91 -4.86 -12.24 2.50
CA ARG A 91 -4.42 -13.19 1.48
C ARG A 91 -3.38 -12.61 0.53
N VAL A 92 -3.58 -11.39 0.04
CA VAL A 92 -2.60 -10.76 -0.86
C VAL A 92 -1.24 -10.65 -0.19
N PRO A 93 -1.08 -10.05 0.99
CA PRO A 93 0.23 -9.87 1.59
C PRO A 93 0.86 -11.14 2.16
N THR A 94 0.10 -12.19 2.46
CA THR A 94 0.63 -13.41 3.10
C THR A 94 0.68 -14.64 2.20
N GLU A 95 -0.09 -14.67 1.10
CA GLU A 95 -0.21 -15.84 0.25
C GLU A 95 0.15 -15.59 -1.22
N TYR A 96 -0.25 -14.45 -1.79
CA TYR A 96 -0.19 -14.23 -3.23
C TYR A 96 0.96 -13.32 -3.67
N ASN A 97 1.21 -12.27 -2.92
CA ASN A 97 2.29 -11.31 -3.15
C ASN A 97 2.87 -10.91 -1.81
N LEU A 98 3.79 -11.73 -1.32
CA LEU A 98 4.30 -11.65 0.04
C LEU A 98 4.83 -10.27 0.38
N PHE A 99 4.38 -9.75 1.52
CA PHE A 99 4.88 -8.51 2.06
C PHE A 99 6.11 -8.78 2.93
N ASP A 100 7.17 -8.00 2.72
CA ASP A 100 8.40 -8.12 3.51
C ASP A 100 8.26 -7.35 4.83
N PHE A 101 7.67 -7.99 5.83
CA PHE A 101 7.50 -7.45 7.16
C PHE A 101 8.85 -7.15 7.82
N ASP A 102 9.86 -7.97 7.60
CA ASP A 102 11.18 -7.79 8.20
C ASP A 102 11.87 -6.53 7.67
N ALA A 103 11.87 -6.32 6.36
CA ALA A 103 12.40 -5.10 5.76
C ALA A 103 11.63 -3.87 6.23
N TYR A 104 10.29 -3.98 6.28
CA TYR A 104 9.43 -2.90 6.74
C TYR A 104 9.73 -2.49 8.19
N PHE A 105 9.83 -3.44 9.12
CA PHE A 105 10.06 -3.13 10.54
C PHE A 105 11.50 -2.71 10.84
N ARG A 106 12.49 -3.15 10.06
CA ARG A 106 13.90 -2.71 10.18
C ARG A 106 14.16 -1.32 9.64
N ASN A 107 13.27 -0.80 8.79
CA ASN A 107 13.46 0.51 8.19
C ASN A 107 13.30 1.62 9.25
N PRO A 108 14.28 2.55 9.40
CA PRO A 108 14.26 3.58 10.44
C PRO A 108 13.33 4.76 10.13
N ILE A 109 12.65 4.78 8.99
CA ILE A 109 11.70 5.84 8.62
C ILE A 109 10.55 5.85 9.63
N GLU A 110 10.31 7.02 10.24
CA GLU A 110 9.12 7.26 11.07
C GLU A 110 7.88 7.26 10.17
N ARG A 111 6.80 6.63 10.61
CA ARG A 111 5.62 6.41 9.78
C ARG A 111 4.32 6.56 10.54
N GLU A 112 3.34 7.17 9.90
CA GLU A 112 1.98 7.29 10.39
C GLU A 112 0.95 6.89 9.33
N TYR A 113 -0.13 6.29 9.76
CA TYR A 113 -1.26 5.94 8.92
C TYR A 113 -2.53 6.50 9.51
N THR A 114 -3.30 7.22 8.68
CA THR A 114 -4.56 7.80 9.13
C THR A 114 -5.65 6.74 9.20
N ALA A 115 -6.40 6.77 10.28
CA ALA A 115 -7.58 5.93 10.48
C ALA A 115 -8.73 6.75 11.07
N THR A 116 -9.97 6.36 10.76
CA THR A 116 -11.17 6.97 11.33
C THR A 116 -11.54 6.26 12.62
N ASN A 117 -11.72 7.02 13.69
CA ASN A 117 -12.30 6.50 14.92
C ASN A 117 -13.82 6.35 14.74
N CYS A 118 -14.31 5.11 14.75
CA CYS A 118 -15.75 4.83 14.57
C CYS A 118 -16.55 4.85 15.88
N LEU A 119 -15.91 5.16 17.01
CA LEU A 119 -16.54 5.18 18.33
C LEU A 119 -16.85 6.58 18.85
N THR A 120 -16.38 7.62 18.20
CA THR A 120 -16.55 9.03 18.64
C THR A 120 -17.18 9.89 17.58
#